data_b6b3c0da90c2e4760cfdfe415aac3ac7
#
_entry.id   b6b3c0da90c2e4760cfdfe415aac3ac7
#
_cell.length_a   1.000
_cell.length_b   1.000
_cell.length_c   1.000
_cell.angle_alpha   90.00
_cell.angle_beta   90.00
_cell.angle_gamma   90.00
#
_symmetry.space_group_name_H-M   'P 1'
#
loop_
_entity.id
_entity.type
_entity.pdbx_description
1 polymer ?
#
loop_
_entity_poly.entity_id
_entity_poly.type
_entity_poly.pdbx_seq_one_letter_code
_entity_poly.pdbx_strand_id
1 'polypeptide(L)'
;MPKITGEIHDAMTGEVVQARVQVISPDGGNVAPTDAMWKVGPGEPFFYSNGQFSLDASRGYHRILVERGTEYPPWQKTIEVDGSSDSVIDIQLDRWADLPDRGWHPGNTHIHYDEKEKDPDRRLAYDSRVEDLRMTAVSILKRWDLDYATNKYPPGVLNEFTDTHHHVQSGEETRHNQDPSNPFQIGYGHVMLLNIRNQVDP
;
A
#
# COMPACT_ATOMS: atom_id res chain seq x y z
N MET A 1 4.90 -24.71 15.74
CA MET A 1 3.50 -24.59 15.30
C MET A 1 3.48 -24.81 13.81
N PRO A 2 2.40 -25.41 13.25
CA PRO A 2 2.25 -25.48 11.80
C PRO A 2 2.18 -24.07 11.21
N LYS A 3 2.45 -23.97 9.92
CA LYS A 3 2.45 -22.70 9.21
C LYS A 3 1.40 -22.67 8.11
N ILE A 4 0.90 -21.49 7.83
CA ILE A 4 0.22 -21.17 6.59
C ILE A 4 1.23 -20.44 5.71
N THR A 5 1.47 -20.99 4.51
CA THR A 5 2.34 -20.38 3.50
C THR A 5 1.51 -20.13 2.25
N GLY A 6 1.52 -18.89 1.76
CA GLY A 6 0.81 -18.49 0.55
C GLY A 6 1.76 -17.92 -0.50
N GLU A 7 1.48 -18.22 -1.76
CA GLU A 7 2.09 -17.58 -2.93
C GLU A 7 0.98 -16.96 -3.78
N ILE A 8 1.19 -15.70 -4.22
CA ILE A 8 0.16 -14.88 -4.86
C ILE A 8 0.60 -14.59 -6.29
N HIS A 9 -0.23 -14.98 -7.24
CA HIS A 9 0.02 -14.81 -8.66
C HIS A 9 -1.08 -14.00 -9.35
N ASP A 10 -0.71 -13.26 -10.36
CA ASP A 10 -1.65 -12.80 -11.39
C ASP A 10 -2.03 -14.01 -12.26
N ALA A 11 -3.31 -14.33 -12.32
CA ALA A 11 -3.81 -15.53 -13.03
C ALA A 11 -3.62 -15.44 -14.55
N MET A 12 -3.50 -14.24 -15.12
CA MET A 12 -3.28 -14.06 -16.55
C MET A 12 -1.83 -14.25 -16.96
N THR A 13 -0.91 -13.69 -16.17
CA THR A 13 0.53 -13.67 -16.51
C THR A 13 1.30 -14.79 -15.84
N GLY A 14 0.79 -15.35 -14.74
CA GLY A 14 1.50 -16.29 -13.87
C GLY A 14 2.61 -15.65 -13.03
N GLU A 15 2.77 -14.34 -13.08
CA GLU A 15 3.79 -13.64 -12.32
C GLU A 15 3.40 -13.54 -10.83
N VAL A 16 4.40 -13.64 -9.96
CA VAL A 16 4.22 -13.38 -8.53
C VAL A 16 3.96 -11.89 -8.33
N VAL A 17 2.87 -11.56 -7.62
CA VAL A 17 2.45 -10.17 -7.44
C VAL A 17 2.26 -9.81 -5.98
N GLN A 18 2.56 -8.56 -5.66
CA GLN A 18 2.38 -8.00 -4.33
C GLN A 18 0.90 -7.73 -4.06
N ALA A 19 0.47 -7.94 -2.82
CA ALA A 19 -0.93 -7.75 -2.43
C ALA A 19 -1.08 -7.46 -0.94
N ARG A 20 -2.26 -7.00 -0.54
CA ARG A 20 -2.70 -6.92 0.85
C ARG A 20 -3.26 -8.27 1.26
N VAL A 21 -2.86 -8.76 2.43
CA VAL A 21 -3.30 -10.04 2.97
C VAL A 21 -3.88 -9.85 4.36
N GLN A 22 -5.04 -10.41 4.60
CA GLN A 22 -5.62 -10.57 5.92
C GLN A 22 -5.78 -12.06 6.22
N VAL A 23 -5.33 -12.49 7.38
CA VAL A 23 -5.57 -13.83 7.88
C VAL A 23 -6.25 -13.74 9.24
N ILE A 24 -7.44 -14.30 9.35
CA ILE A 24 -8.21 -14.35 10.59
C ILE A 24 -8.14 -15.76 11.14
N SER A 25 -7.63 -15.89 12.36
CA SER A 25 -7.52 -17.13 13.10
C SER A 25 -8.86 -17.65 13.63
N PRO A 26 -8.93 -18.88 14.12
CA PRO A 26 -10.18 -19.49 14.63
C PRO A 26 -10.82 -18.73 15.80
N ASP A 27 -10.03 -17.99 16.59
CA ASP A 27 -10.49 -17.15 17.70
C ASP A 27 -10.94 -15.75 17.27
N GLY A 28 -10.88 -15.45 15.96
CA GLY A 28 -11.25 -14.16 15.38
C GLY A 28 -10.14 -13.11 15.38
N GLY A 29 -8.95 -13.44 15.85
CA GLY A 29 -7.80 -12.54 15.83
C GLY A 29 -7.14 -12.46 14.44
N ASN A 30 -6.50 -11.31 14.14
CA ASN A 30 -5.67 -11.19 12.94
C ASN A 30 -4.28 -11.74 13.21
N VAL A 31 -3.79 -12.58 12.30
CA VAL A 31 -2.44 -13.15 12.34
C VAL A 31 -1.64 -12.75 11.11
N ALA A 32 -0.33 -12.54 11.30
CA ALA A 32 0.56 -12.07 10.25
C ALA A 32 1.99 -12.60 10.50
N PRO A 33 2.88 -12.52 9.50
CA PRO A 33 4.31 -12.72 9.71
C PRO A 33 4.86 -11.79 10.79
N THR A 34 5.92 -12.22 11.49
CA THR A 34 6.49 -11.48 12.63
C THR A 34 6.97 -10.07 12.25
N ASP A 35 7.46 -9.91 11.02
CA ASP A 35 8.00 -8.66 10.45
C ASP A 35 7.02 -7.96 9.50
N ALA A 36 5.74 -8.29 9.60
CA ALA A 36 4.72 -7.78 8.70
C ALA A 36 4.63 -6.25 8.72
N MET A 37 4.58 -5.67 7.54
CA MET A 37 4.20 -4.27 7.37
C MET A 37 2.68 -4.18 7.27
N TRP A 38 2.07 -3.57 8.27
CA TRP A 38 0.64 -3.39 8.31
C TRP A 38 0.19 -2.20 7.47
N LYS A 39 -0.96 -2.33 6.83
CA LYS A 39 -1.66 -1.21 6.19
C LYS A 39 -1.92 -0.11 7.22
N VAL A 40 -1.71 1.13 6.84
CA VAL A 40 -2.07 2.31 7.65
C VAL A 40 -3.47 2.81 7.29
N GLY A 41 -4.06 3.57 8.20
CA GLY A 41 -5.38 4.18 8.01
C GLY A 41 -6.54 3.29 8.45
N PRO A 42 -7.77 3.77 8.26
CA PRO A 42 -8.98 3.07 8.71
C PRO A 42 -9.27 1.82 7.89
N GLY A 43 -10.16 0.98 8.39
CA GLY A 43 -10.62 -0.25 7.77
C GLY A 43 -9.92 -1.49 8.29
N GLU A 44 -10.05 -2.59 7.56
CA GLU A 44 -9.56 -3.90 7.97
C GLU A 44 -8.03 -3.96 8.09
N PRO A 45 -7.49 -4.68 9.07
CA PRO A 45 -6.06 -4.81 9.29
C PRO A 45 -5.43 -5.79 8.31
N PHE A 46 -4.96 -5.29 7.17
CA PHE A 46 -4.14 -6.04 6.23
C PHE A 46 -2.66 -5.87 6.51
N PHE A 47 -1.87 -6.91 6.23
CA PHE A 47 -0.45 -6.76 6.03
C PHE A 47 -0.09 -6.79 4.55
N TYR A 48 1.02 -6.15 4.19
CA TYR A 48 1.54 -6.14 2.83
C TYR A 48 2.41 -7.36 2.59
N SER A 49 2.13 -8.08 1.51
CA SER A 49 2.89 -9.23 1.06
C SER A 49 3.67 -8.90 -0.22
N ASN A 50 4.88 -9.41 -0.28
CA ASN A 50 5.76 -9.33 -1.45
C ASN A 50 5.45 -10.41 -2.52
N GLY A 51 4.23 -10.95 -2.47
CA GLY A 51 3.78 -12.06 -3.29
C GLY A 51 3.89 -13.41 -2.59
N GLN A 52 4.65 -13.49 -1.50
CA GLN A 52 4.75 -14.69 -0.66
C GLN A 52 4.62 -14.32 0.81
N PHE A 53 4.02 -15.19 1.60
CA PHE A 53 3.97 -15.04 3.04
C PHE A 53 4.01 -16.37 3.75
N SER A 54 4.53 -16.37 4.98
CA SER A 54 4.50 -17.52 5.88
C SER A 54 4.25 -17.04 7.30
N LEU A 55 3.28 -17.63 7.98
CA LEU A 55 2.93 -17.27 9.35
C LEU A 55 2.60 -18.52 10.17
N ASP A 56 2.80 -18.42 11.48
CA ASP A 56 2.41 -19.48 12.40
C ASP A 56 0.89 -19.55 12.54
N ALA A 57 0.34 -20.75 12.52
CA ALA A 57 -1.09 -20.98 12.56
C ALA A 57 -1.50 -21.92 13.71
N SER A 58 -2.57 -21.60 14.39
CA SER A 58 -3.21 -22.50 15.36
C SER A 58 -4.06 -23.54 14.65
N ARG A 59 -4.42 -24.62 15.34
CA ARG A 59 -5.39 -25.56 14.82
C ARG A 59 -6.77 -24.93 14.67
N GLY A 60 -7.46 -25.19 13.55
CA GLY A 60 -8.82 -24.76 13.27
C GLY A 60 -8.98 -24.05 11.92
N TYR A 61 -10.11 -23.38 11.73
CA TYR A 61 -10.44 -22.71 10.47
C TYR A 61 -9.87 -21.29 10.44
N HIS A 62 -9.09 -21.01 9.39
CA HIS A 62 -8.55 -19.68 9.11
C HIS A 62 -9.20 -19.12 7.86
N ARG A 63 -9.67 -17.88 7.94
CA ARG A 63 -10.14 -17.14 6.76
C ARG A 63 -9.02 -16.27 6.22
N ILE A 64 -8.74 -16.41 4.94
CA ILE A 64 -7.72 -15.64 4.22
C ILE A 64 -8.42 -14.78 3.19
N LEU A 65 -8.09 -13.49 3.19
CA LEU A 65 -8.53 -12.50 2.22
C LEU A 65 -7.30 -11.87 1.60
N VAL A 66 -7.28 -11.77 0.27
CA VAL A 66 -6.19 -11.13 -0.49
C VAL A 66 -6.79 -10.10 -1.43
N GLU A 67 -6.24 -8.90 -1.41
CA GLU A 67 -6.66 -7.79 -2.26
C GLU A 67 -5.47 -7.14 -2.94
N ARG A 68 -5.66 -6.72 -4.18
CA ARG A 68 -4.69 -6.01 -4.99
C ARG A 68 -5.39 -4.97 -5.86
N GLY A 69 -5.07 -3.70 -5.66
CA GLY A 69 -5.59 -2.61 -6.48
C GLY A 69 -7.09 -2.67 -6.73
N THR A 70 -7.55 -2.00 -7.77
CA THR A 70 -8.98 -1.90 -8.12
C THR A 70 -9.41 -2.80 -9.28
N GLU A 71 -8.45 -3.40 -9.98
CA GLU A 71 -8.72 -4.24 -11.16
C GLU A 71 -8.82 -5.73 -10.84
N TYR A 72 -8.62 -6.09 -9.56
CA TYR A 72 -8.71 -7.47 -9.07
C TYR A 72 -9.86 -7.59 -8.06
N PRO A 73 -10.84 -8.47 -8.30
CA PRO A 73 -11.78 -8.84 -7.26
C PRO A 73 -11.06 -9.42 -6.05
N PRO A 74 -11.54 -9.16 -4.84
CA PRO A 74 -10.97 -9.78 -3.64
C PRO A 74 -11.00 -11.30 -3.74
N TRP A 75 -9.87 -11.93 -3.48
CA TRP A 75 -9.78 -13.39 -3.35
C TRP A 75 -9.96 -13.78 -1.89
N GLN A 76 -10.80 -14.77 -1.61
CA GLN A 76 -10.93 -15.27 -0.25
C GLN A 76 -11.09 -16.79 -0.21
N LYS A 77 -10.57 -17.38 0.88
CA LYS A 77 -10.70 -18.81 1.15
C LYS A 77 -10.68 -19.07 2.65
N THR A 78 -11.46 -20.04 3.09
CA THR A 78 -11.33 -20.63 4.42
C THR A 78 -10.59 -21.95 4.31
N ILE A 79 -9.57 -22.13 5.12
CA ILE A 79 -8.77 -23.37 5.19
C ILE A 79 -8.83 -23.94 6.59
N GLU A 80 -8.73 -25.27 6.70
CA GLU A 80 -8.59 -25.96 7.97
C GLU A 80 -7.12 -26.29 8.20
N VAL A 81 -6.59 -25.87 9.34
CA VAL A 81 -5.26 -26.26 9.84
C VAL A 81 -5.44 -27.37 10.86
N ASP A 82 -4.93 -28.55 10.59
CA ASP A 82 -5.09 -29.74 11.45
C ASP A 82 -4.23 -29.71 12.72
N GLY A 83 -3.26 -28.82 12.76
CA GLY A 83 -2.33 -28.64 13.88
C GLY A 83 -1.08 -29.53 13.80
N SER A 84 -0.93 -30.39 12.79
CA SER A 84 0.18 -31.33 12.63
C SER A 84 1.08 -31.04 11.44
N SER A 85 0.54 -30.43 10.38
CA SER A 85 1.24 -30.16 9.13
C SER A 85 1.07 -28.72 8.67
N ASP A 86 2.02 -28.23 7.87
CA ASP A 86 1.94 -26.92 7.22
C ASP A 86 0.89 -26.93 6.12
N SER A 87 0.22 -25.80 5.92
CA SER A 87 -0.74 -25.57 4.86
C SER A 87 -0.13 -24.67 3.79
N VAL A 88 -0.06 -25.16 2.55
CA VAL A 88 0.44 -24.38 1.40
C VAL A 88 -0.74 -23.98 0.52
N ILE A 89 -0.77 -22.71 0.12
CA ILE A 89 -1.87 -22.16 -0.66
C ILE A 89 -1.30 -21.45 -1.88
N ASP A 90 -1.77 -21.85 -3.05
CA ASP A 90 -1.60 -21.10 -4.30
C ASP A 90 -2.79 -20.15 -4.45
N ILE A 91 -2.50 -18.85 -4.62
CA ILE A 91 -3.50 -17.78 -4.70
C ILE A 91 -3.42 -17.15 -6.07
N GLN A 92 -4.45 -17.38 -6.87
CA GLN A 92 -4.57 -16.84 -8.22
C GLN A 92 -5.52 -15.65 -8.20
N LEU A 93 -5.01 -14.46 -8.51
CA LEU A 93 -5.79 -13.23 -8.60
C LEU A 93 -6.22 -13.00 -10.06
N ASP A 94 -7.52 -13.08 -10.31
CA ASP A 94 -8.09 -12.79 -11.61
C ASP A 94 -8.28 -11.29 -11.81
N ARG A 95 -7.86 -10.73 -12.96
CA ARG A 95 -8.25 -9.38 -13.36
C ARG A 95 -9.65 -9.39 -13.97
N TRP A 96 -10.50 -8.46 -13.56
CA TRP A 96 -11.76 -8.20 -14.26
C TRP A 96 -11.60 -7.18 -15.39
N ALA A 97 -10.54 -6.38 -15.36
CA ALA A 97 -10.18 -5.43 -16.40
C ALA A 97 -8.66 -5.27 -16.47
N ASP A 98 -8.12 -4.98 -17.66
CA ASP A 98 -6.77 -4.48 -17.87
C ASP A 98 -6.87 -3.09 -18.51
N LEU A 99 -6.97 -2.07 -17.66
CA LEU A 99 -7.08 -0.69 -18.08
C LEU A 99 -5.76 -0.12 -18.60
N PRO A 100 -4.58 -0.47 -18.07
CA PRO A 100 -3.30 -0.07 -18.64
C PRO A 100 -3.14 -0.42 -20.11
N ASP A 101 -3.59 -1.59 -20.55
CA ASP A 101 -3.59 -2.00 -21.96
C ASP A 101 -4.46 -1.10 -22.86
N ARG A 102 -5.41 -0.40 -22.25
CA ARG A 102 -6.31 0.56 -22.92
C ARG A 102 -5.85 2.01 -22.76
N GLY A 103 -4.65 2.24 -22.22
CA GLY A 103 -4.08 3.57 -22.00
C GLY A 103 -4.59 4.30 -20.74
N TRP A 104 -5.29 3.61 -19.84
CA TRP A 104 -5.74 4.17 -18.56
C TRP A 104 -4.88 3.63 -17.43
N HIS A 105 -4.24 4.52 -16.70
CA HIS A 105 -3.30 4.14 -15.65
C HIS A 105 -3.82 4.57 -14.27
N PRO A 106 -4.00 3.63 -13.33
CA PRO A 106 -4.37 3.97 -11.96
C PRO A 106 -3.24 4.74 -11.28
N GLY A 107 -3.60 5.73 -10.48
CA GLY A 107 -2.62 6.52 -9.75
C GLY A 107 -3.15 7.09 -8.45
N ASN A 108 -2.23 7.34 -7.52
CA ASN A 108 -2.49 8.08 -6.30
C ASN A 108 -1.64 9.36 -6.30
N THR A 109 -2.31 10.50 -6.27
CA THR A 109 -1.68 11.83 -6.35
C THR A 109 -1.51 12.50 -5.01
N HIS A 110 -1.91 11.86 -3.89
CA HIS A 110 -1.98 12.50 -2.60
C HIS A 110 -1.59 11.54 -1.48
N ILE A 111 -0.30 11.46 -1.18
CA ILE A 111 0.25 10.62 -0.11
C ILE A 111 1.08 11.48 0.83
N HIS A 112 0.78 11.37 2.12
CA HIS A 112 1.59 11.89 3.20
C HIS A 112 1.87 10.79 4.21
N TYR A 113 3.14 10.56 4.53
CA TYR A 113 3.55 9.77 5.69
C TYR A 113 3.94 10.75 6.79
N ASP A 114 3.28 10.68 7.93
CA ASP A 114 3.58 11.51 9.07
C ASP A 114 4.89 11.07 9.77
N GLU A 115 5.34 11.84 10.75
CA GLU A 115 6.56 11.58 11.52
C GLU A 115 6.58 10.21 12.23
N LYS A 116 5.40 9.58 12.40
CA LYS A 116 5.27 8.27 13.04
C LYS A 116 5.58 7.12 12.11
N GLU A 117 5.60 7.36 10.79
CA GLU A 117 6.07 6.36 9.83
C GLU A 117 7.59 6.20 9.97
N LYS A 118 7.99 5.07 10.55
CA LYS A 118 9.40 4.80 10.88
C LYS A 118 10.21 4.34 9.68
N ASP A 119 9.55 3.79 8.66
CA ASP A 119 10.19 3.23 7.47
C ASP A 119 9.44 3.68 6.20
N PRO A 120 9.45 5.00 5.91
CA PRO A 120 8.71 5.55 4.77
C PRO A 120 9.22 5.01 3.43
N ASP A 121 10.50 4.67 3.31
CA ASP A 121 11.08 4.14 2.08
C ASP A 121 10.52 2.75 1.77
N ARG A 122 10.51 1.86 2.78
CA ARG A 122 9.92 0.54 2.63
C ARG A 122 8.42 0.64 2.32
N ARG A 123 7.71 1.54 2.98
CA ARG A 123 6.27 1.77 2.71
C ARG A 123 6.05 2.23 1.28
N LEU A 124 6.79 3.21 0.81
CA LEU A 124 6.66 3.73 -0.55
C LEU A 124 6.98 2.67 -1.61
N ALA A 125 7.98 1.82 -1.35
CA ALA A 125 8.31 0.70 -2.21
C ALA A 125 7.17 -0.33 -2.31
N TYR A 126 6.33 -0.47 -1.29
CA TYR A 126 5.21 -1.39 -1.30
C TYR A 126 3.91 -0.79 -1.83
N ASP A 127 3.57 0.44 -1.44
CA ASP A 127 2.25 1.04 -1.69
C ASP A 127 1.86 1.00 -3.17
N SER A 128 2.74 1.42 -4.07
CA SER A 128 2.46 1.43 -5.50
C SER A 128 2.19 0.03 -6.06
N ARG A 129 2.93 -0.95 -5.58
CA ARG A 129 2.91 -2.32 -6.09
C ARG A 129 1.74 -3.12 -5.53
N VAL A 130 1.46 -2.97 -4.24
CA VAL A 130 0.34 -3.64 -3.56
C VAL A 130 -1.00 -3.14 -4.09
N GLU A 131 -1.10 -1.84 -4.39
CA GLU A 131 -2.30 -1.21 -4.93
C GLU A 131 -2.34 -1.20 -6.47
N ASP A 132 -1.36 -1.83 -7.14
CA ASP A 132 -1.23 -1.85 -8.61
C ASP A 132 -1.29 -0.46 -9.26
N LEU A 133 -0.69 0.54 -8.62
CA LEU A 133 -0.70 1.92 -9.11
C LEU A 133 0.42 2.13 -10.12
N ARG A 134 0.07 2.66 -11.28
CA ARG A 134 1.05 3.02 -12.32
C ARG A 134 1.72 4.36 -12.06
N MET A 135 1.07 5.24 -11.30
CA MET A 135 1.62 6.52 -10.88
C MET A 135 1.34 6.76 -9.40
N THR A 136 2.37 7.12 -8.66
CA THR A 136 2.29 7.45 -7.24
C THR A 136 3.02 8.76 -6.97
N ALA A 137 2.33 9.71 -6.36
CA ALA A 137 2.94 10.95 -5.92
C ALA A 137 2.90 11.06 -4.40
N VAL A 138 4.08 11.09 -3.78
CA VAL A 138 4.22 11.53 -2.39
C VAL A 138 4.32 13.05 -2.39
N SER A 139 3.66 13.68 -1.44
CA SER A 139 3.58 15.13 -1.42
C SER A 139 4.32 15.72 -0.25
N ILE A 140 5.23 16.64 -0.54
CA ILE A 140 5.82 17.53 0.44
C ILE A 140 4.68 18.40 0.97
N LEU A 141 4.57 18.49 2.28
CA LEU A 141 3.61 19.35 2.95
C LEU A 141 4.30 20.06 4.11
N LYS A 142 4.49 21.34 3.97
CA LYS A 142 4.96 22.17 5.07
C LYS A 142 3.79 22.58 5.94
N ARG A 143 3.78 22.09 7.17
CA ARG A 143 2.83 22.52 8.19
C ARG A 143 3.58 22.91 9.45
N TRP A 144 3.11 23.96 10.11
CA TRP A 144 3.66 24.46 11.35
C TRP A 144 3.33 23.60 12.58
N ASP A 145 2.36 22.68 12.45
CA ASP A 145 1.82 21.85 13.53
C ASP A 145 2.15 20.35 13.41
N LEU A 146 2.69 19.94 12.27
CA LEU A 146 2.99 18.52 12.03
C LEU A 146 4.15 18.36 11.04
N ASP A 147 5.08 17.51 11.40
CA ASP A 147 6.15 17.09 10.51
C ASP A 147 5.76 15.84 9.72
N TYR A 148 6.11 15.79 8.44
CA TYR A 148 5.78 14.68 7.55
C TYR A 148 7.05 13.97 7.10
N ALA A 149 7.09 12.64 7.24
CA ALA A 149 8.21 11.84 6.76
C ALA A 149 8.41 11.95 5.24
N THR A 150 7.34 12.26 4.49
CA THR A 150 7.43 12.52 3.05
C THR A 150 8.17 13.81 2.68
N ASN A 151 8.38 14.73 3.62
CA ASN A 151 9.17 15.95 3.38
C ASN A 151 10.66 15.69 3.14
N LYS A 152 11.14 14.48 3.41
CA LYS A 152 12.53 14.08 3.13
C LYS A 152 12.83 13.87 1.63
N TYR A 153 11.80 13.63 0.80
CA TYR A 153 12.00 13.36 -0.61
C TYR A 153 12.18 14.65 -1.40
N PRO A 154 13.21 14.75 -2.27
CA PRO A 154 13.35 15.90 -3.14
C PRO A 154 12.25 15.91 -4.20
N PRO A 155 11.81 17.08 -4.69
CA PRO A 155 10.86 17.16 -5.81
C PRO A 155 11.36 16.43 -7.05
N GLY A 156 10.45 15.80 -7.77
CA GLY A 156 10.73 15.09 -9.01
C GLY A 156 10.62 13.57 -8.91
N VAL A 157 11.15 12.87 -9.90
CA VAL A 157 11.08 11.41 -9.98
C VAL A 157 11.98 10.75 -8.95
N LEU A 158 11.42 9.83 -8.20
CA LEU A 158 12.12 9.01 -7.22
C LEU A 158 12.56 7.69 -7.87
N ASN A 159 13.72 7.71 -8.51
CA ASN A 159 14.20 6.60 -9.33
C ASN A 159 14.39 5.29 -8.57
N GLU A 160 14.70 5.35 -7.28
CA GLU A 160 14.85 4.18 -6.42
C GLU A 160 13.55 3.39 -6.18
N PHE A 161 12.39 4.05 -6.37
CA PHE A 161 11.06 3.47 -6.23
C PHE A 161 10.34 3.28 -7.57
N THR A 162 10.93 3.77 -8.67
CA THR A 162 10.37 3.72 -10.03
C THR A 162 10.90 2.51 -10.77
N ASP A 163 10.01 1.81 -11.48
CA ASP A 163 10.38 0.73 -12.42
C ASP A 163 9.59 0.87 -13.73
N THR A 164 9.57 -0.17 -14.55
CA THR A 164 8.88 -0.15 -15.85
C THR A 164 7.36 -0.05 -15.74
N HIS A 165 6.79 -0.41 -14.60
CA HIS A 165 5.35 -0.47 -14.36
C HIS A 165 4.85 0.57 -13.36
N HIS A 166 5.72 1.05 -12.49
CA HIS A 166 5.37 1.94 -11.39
C HIS A 166 6.23 3.21 -11.44
N HIS A 167 5.61 4.34 -11.74
CA HIS A 167 6.25 5.64 -11.69
C HIS A 167 5.98 6.29 -10.34
N VAL A 168 7.03 6.59 -9.60
CA VAL A 168 6.95 7.23 -8.29
C VAL A 168 7.65 8.57 -8.33
N GLN A 169 6.96 9.60 -7.87
CA GLN A 169 7.50 10.96 -7.83
C GLN A 169 7.18 11.66 -6.51
N SER A 170 7.97 12.65 -6.18
CA SER A 170 7.66 13.62 -5.14
C SER A 170 7.10 14.89 -5.78
N GLY A 171 5.98 15.36 -5.24
CA GLY A 171 5.37 16.62 -5.57
C GLY A 171 5.17 17.47 -4.32
N GLU A 172 4.25 18.41 -4.38
CA GLU A 172 3.95 19.29 -3.25
C GLU A 172 2.44 19.43 -3.09
N GLU A 173 1.98 19.42 -1.84
CA GLU A 173 0.65 19.95 -1.52
C GLU A 173 0.82 21.37 -1.00
N THR A 174 0.27 22.35 -1.72
CA THR A 174 0.19 23.73 -1.24
C THR A 174 -1.18 24.03 -0.66
N ARG A 175 -1.18 24.69 0.49
CA ARG A 175 -2.40 25.09 1.22
C ARG A 175 -2.39 26.60 1.39
N HIS A 176 -3.32 27.30 0.77
CA HIS A 176 -3.40 28.75 0.77
C HIS A 176 -3.72 29.41 2.12
N ASN A 177 -3.98 28.62 3.14
CA ASN A 177 -4.41 29.07 4.46
C ASN A 177 -3.39 28.79 5.56
N GLN A 178 -2.11 28.73 5.21
CA GLN A 178 -1.05 28.54 6.20
C GLN A 178 -0.67 29.87 6.88
N ASP A 179 -1.59 30.45 7.62
CA ASP A 179 -1.28 31.54 8.52
C ASP A 179 -1.17 31.01 9.95
N PRO A 180 0.04 30.94 10.54
CA PRO A 180 0.21 30.45 11.91
C PRO A 180 -0.55 31.29 12.94
N SER A 181 -0.84 32.56 12.64
CA SER A 181 -1.60 33.44 13.52
C SER A 181 -3.11 33.20 13.45
N ASN A 182 -3.58 32.52 12.40
CA ASN A 182 -5.01 32.23 12.21
C ASN A 182 -5.21 30.82 11.62
N PRO A 183 -5.07 29.76 12.43
CA PRO A 183 -5.17 28.36 11.98
C PRO A 183 -6.56 27.99 11.46
N PHE A 184 -7.57 28.82 11.71
CA PHE A 184 -8.96 28.60 11.26
C PHE A 184 -9.30 29.38 9.98
N GLN A 185 -8.37 30.11 9.42
CA GLN A 185 -8.62 30.78 8.15
C GLN A 185 -8.73 29.73 7.05
N ILE A 186 -9.94 29.55 6.55
CA ILE A 186 -10.25 28.62 5.47
C ILE A 186 -9.87 29.31 4.16
N GLY A 187 -8.81 28.82 3.53
CA GLY A 187 -8.43 29.23 2.17
C GLY A 187 -9.28 28.54 1.10
N TYR A 188 -8.91 28.73 -0.15
CA TYR A 188 -9.62 28.16 -1.32
C TYR A 188 -9.41 26.66 -1.53
N GLY A 189 -8.80 25.96 -0.58
CA GLY A 189 -8.56 24.53 -0.62
C GLY A 189 -7.07 24.16 -0.80
N HIS A 190 -6.83 22.91 -1.15
CA HIS A 190 -5.50 22.36 -1.36
C HIS A 190 -5.24 22.16 -2.84
N VAL A 191 -4.02 22.41 -3.27
CA VAL A 191 -3.57 22.17 -4.64
C VAL A 191 -2.43 21.19 -4.61
N MET A 192 -2.57 20.10 -5.37
CA MET A 192 -1.49 19.12 -5.57
C MET A 192 -0.67 19.53 -6.78
N LEU A 193 0.61 19.79 -6.57
CA LEU A 193 1.57 20.15 -7.60
C LEU A 193 2.37 18.90 -7.98
N LEU A 194 2.08 18.35 -9.14
CA LEU A 194 2.70 17.15 -9.66
C LEU A 194 3.75 17.50 -10.71
N ASN A 195 4.75 16.63 -10.87
CA ASN A 195 5.82 16.78 -11.88
C ASN A 195 6.58 18.11 -11.78
N ILE A 196 6.74 18.61 -10.57
CA ILE A 196 7.50 19.84 -10.30
C ILE A 196 8.99 19.53 -10.21
N ARG A 197 9.82 20.50 -10.61
CA ARG A 197 11.29 20.41 -10.50
C ARG A 197 11.82 21.05 -9.22
N ASN A 198 11.10 22.02 -8.72
CA ASN A 198 11.45 22.76 -7.52
C ASN A 198 10.19 22.92 -6.66
N GLN A 199 10.38 23.00 -5.37
CA GLN A 199 9.31 23.33 -4.44
C GLN A 199 8.83 24.76 -4.71
N VAL A 200 7.50 24.92 -4.66
CA VAL A 200 6.85 26.23 -4.77
C VAL A 200 6.56 26.71 -3.35
N ASP A 201 7.30 27.70 -2.87
CA ASP A 201 6.95 28.36 -1.62
C ASP A 201 5.85 29.39 -1.91
N PRO A 202 4.64 29.25 -1.35
CA PRO A 202 3.54 30.20 -1.51
C PRO A 202 3.80 31.51 -0.76
#